data_eb4a2e3cf9e7cd335d50e597cac01c76
#
_entry.id   eb4a2e3cf9e7cd335d50e597cac01c76
#
_cell.length_a   1.000
_cell.length_b   1.000
_cell.length_c   1.000
_cell.angle_alpha   90.00
_cell.angle_beta   90.00
_cell.angle_gamma   90.00
#
_symmetry.space_group_name_H-M   'P 1'
#
loop_
_entity.id
_entity.type
_entity.pdbx_description
1 polymer ?
#
loop_
_entity_poly.entity_id
_entity_poly.type
_entity_poly.pdbx_seq_one_letter_code
_entity_poly.pdbx_strand_id
1 'polypeptide(L)' 'MDEKYFVAKIQYDLPDENSGKIKKIREEKLVRGYNVTEVESKVTKKFEGFPHDWRITACAESKIDEVYE' A
#
# COMPACT_ATOMS: atom_id res chain seq x y z
N MET A 1 11.34 20.62 -6.45
CA MET A 1 10.75 19.42 -7.02
C MET A 1 9.50 19.09 -6.25
N ASP A 2 8.45 18.80 -6.97
CA ASP A 2 7.16 18.59 -6.35
C ASP A 2 6.93 17.12 -6.03
N GLU A 3 6.36 16.88 -4.88
CA GLU A 3 5.94 15.54 -4.53
C GLU A 3 4.75 15.14 -5.39
N LYS A 4 4.67 13.85 -5.67
CA LYS A 4 3.58 13.30 -6.46
C LYS A 4 2.81 12.31 -5.62
N TYR A 5 1.62 11.97 -6.08
CA TYR A 5 0.83 10.95 -5.43
C TYR A 5 1.03 9.61 -6.12
N PHE A 6 1.18 8.57 -5.32
CA PHE A 6 1.34 7.22 -5.82
C PHE A 6 0.27 6.33 -5.21
N VAL A 7 -0.24 5.42 -6.02
CA VAL A 7 -1.15 4.40 -5.52
C VAL A 7 -0.33 3.16 -5.21
N ALA A 8 -0.32 2.79 -3.95
CA ALA A 8 0.36 1.58 -3.50
C ALA A 8 -0.70 0.52 -3.21
N LYS A 9 -0.60 -0.60 -3.90
CA LYS A 9 -1.48 -1.75 -3.66
C LYS A 9 -0.75 -2.73 -2.77
N ILE A 10 -1.37 -3.04 -1.66
CA ILE A 10 -0.76 -3.88 -0.63
C ILE A 10 -1.66 -5.08 -0.40
N GLN A 11 -1.05 -6.23 -0.28
CA GLN A 11 -1.76 -7.46 0.06
C GLN A 11 -1.16 -8.04 1.33
N TYR A 12 -2.01 -8.43 2.26
CA TYR A 12 -1.55 -9.09 3.48
C TYR A 12 -2.53 -10.18 3.87
N ASP A 13 -2.01 -11.09 4.68
CA ASP A 13 -2.77 -12.25 5.13
C ASP A 13 -3.23 -12.03 6.58
N LEU A 14 -4.51 -12.32 6.82
CA LEU A 14 -5.05 -12.30 8.17
C LEU A 14 -5.67 -13.66 8.47
N PRO A 15 -5.29 -14.29 9.58
CA PRO A 15 -5.95 -15.53 9.98
C PRO A 15 -7.36 -15.23 10.49
N ASP A 16 -8.29 -16.09 10.09
CA ASP A 16 -9.66 -16.01 10.58
C ASP A 16 -9.79 -16.96 11.76
N GLU A 17 -10.01 -16.41 12.94
CA GLU A 17 -10.11 -17.21 14.16
C GLU A 17 -11.29 -18.17 14.16
N ASN A 18 -12.35 -17.84 13.46
CA ASN A 18 -13.56 -18.64 13.46
C ASN A 18 -13.47 -19.86 12.54
N SER A 19 -12.81 -19.72 11.40
CA SER A 19 -12.77 -20.79 10.40
C SER A 19 -11.39 -21.45 10.30
N GLY A 20 -10.37 -20.85 10.88
CA GLY A 20 -9.00 -21.32 10.76
C GLY A 20 -8.39 -21.08 9.39
N LYS A 21 -9.08 -20.35 8.53
CA LYS A 21 -8.60 -20.05 7.20
C LYS A 21 -7.88 -18.71 7.17
N ILE A 22 -7.00 -18.59 6.21
CA ILE A 22 -6.27 -17.32 6.02
C ILE A 22 -7.00 -16.50 4.99
N LYS A 23 -7.36 -15.27 5.35
CA LYS A 23 -7.96 -14.31 4.43
C LYS A 23 -6.88 -13.45 3.82
N LYS A 24 -6.95 -13.28 2.52
CA LYS A 24 -6.07 -12.34 1.81
C LYS A 24 -6.79 -11.03 1.66
N ILE A 25 -6.20 -9.97 2.20
CA ILE A 25 -6.79 -8.64 2.17
C ILE A 25 -5.97 -7.77 1.25
N ARG A 26 -6.65 -7.03 0.41
CA ARG A 26 -6.01 -6.09 -0.52
C ARG A 26 -6.45 -4.69 -0.17
N GLU A 27 -5.49 -3.80 -0.09
CA GLU A 27 -5.75 -2.40 0.16
C GLU A 27 -5.04 -1.54 -0.87
N GLU A 28 -5.65 -0.42 -1.19
CA GLU A 28 -5.01 0.61 -2.00
C GLU A 28 -4.82 1.83 -1.13
N LYS A 29 -3.63 2.38 -1.16
CA LYS A 29 -3.32 3.59 -0.40
C LYS A 29 -2.72 4.63 -1.31
N LEU A 30 -3.18 5.86 -1.13
CA LEU A 30 -2.61 7.00 -1.84
C LEU A 30 -1.48 7.54 -0.96
N VAL A 31 -0.27 7.49 -1.49
CA VAL A 31 0.93 7.88 -0.73
C VAL A 31 1.64 8.99 -1.48
N ARG A 32 2.02 10.01 -0.74
CA ARG A 32 2.77 11.14 -1.29
C ARG A 32 4.26 10.86 -1.23
N GLY A 33 4.96 11.14 -2.32
CA GLY A 33 6.40 10.94 -2.35
C GLY A 33 7.00 11.46 -3.66
N TYR A 34 8.33 11.42 -3.73
CA TYR A 34 9.04 11.89 -4.92
C TYR A 34 9.22 10.81 -5.98
N ASN A 35 9.26 9.56 -5.55
CA ASN A 35 9.43 8.43 -6.47
C ASN A 35 8.90 7.16 -5.84
N VAL A 36 8.87 6.10 -6.64
CA VAL A 36 8.34 4.81 -6.20
C VAL A 36 9.15 4.24 -5.03
N THR A 37 10.46 4.35 -5.08
CA THR A 37 11.33 3.82 -4.02
C THR A 37 11.01 4.45 -2.68
N GLU A 38 10.82 5.77 -2.65
CA GLU A 38 10.47 6.47 -1.43
C GLU A 38 9.10 6.03 -0.90
N VAL A 39 8.14 5.88 -1.80
CA VAL A 39 6.79 5.43 -1.43
C VAL A 39 6.83 4.02 -0.85
N GLU A 40 7.59 3.12 -1.46
CA GLU A 40 7.74 1.77 -0.94
C GLU A 40 8.36 1.77 0.45
N SER A 41 9.36 2.63 0.68
CA SER A 41 9.97 2.77 2.00
C SER A 41 8.97 3.25 3.04
N LYS A 42 8.12 4.19 2.69
CA LYS A 42 7.09 4.69 3.60
C LYS A 42 6.08 3.61 3.97
N VAL A 43 5.67 2.82 2.98
CA VAL A 43 4.75 1.72 3.22
C VAL A 43 5.42 0.64 4.07
N THR A 44 6.67 0.32 3.79
CA THR A 44 7.41 -0.67 4.56
C THR A 44 7.49 -0.26 6.02
N LYS A 45 7.73 1.01 6.30
CA LYS A 45 7.76 1.49 7.68
C LYS A 45 6.44 1.32 8.40
N LYS A 46 5.33 1.53 7.70
CA LYS A 46 4.01 1.36 8.30
C LYS A 46 3.72 -0.09 8.67
N PHE A 47 4.25 -1.02 7.90
CA PHE A 47 4.06 -2.44 8.15
C PHE A 47 5.19 -3.06 8.97
N GLU A 48 6.14 -2.25 9.42
CA GLU A 48 7.20 -2.71 10.29
C GLU A 48 6.60 -3.26 11.59
N GLY A 49 6.95 -4.49 11.91
CA GLY A 49 6.39 -5.16 13.08
C GLY A 49 5.05 -5.86 12.83
N PHE A 50 4.53 -5.78 11.62
CA PHE A 50 3.30 -6.48 11.27
C PHE A 50 3.51 -8.00 11.40
N PRO A 51 2.69 -8.72 12.17
CA PRO A 51 2.94 -10.13 12.50
C PRO A 51 2.60 -11.14 11.42
N HIS A 52 2.05 -10.69 10.30
CA HIS A 52 1.63 -11.56 9.22
C HIS A 52 2.35 -11.23 7.94
N ASP A 53 2.26 -12.11 6.95
CA ASP A 53 2.85 -11.87 5.65
C ASP A 53 2.17 -10.71 4.95
N TRP A 54 2.96 -9.86 4.35
CA TRP A 54 2.45 -8.75 3.58
C TRP A 54 3.40 -8.45 2.43
N ARG A 55 2.86 -7.80 1.41
CA ARG A 55 3.69 -7.39 0.28
C ARG A 55 3.03 -6.26 -0.48
N ILE A 56 3.86 -5.51 -1.19
CA ILE A 56 3.38 -4.49 -2.12
C ILE A 56 3.21 -5.18 -3.47
N THR A 57 2.00 -5.23 -3.97
CA THR A 57 1.72 -5.90 -5.25
C THR A 57 1.87 -4.96 -6.43
N ALA A 58 1.68 -3.67 -6.20
CA ALA A 58 1.87 -2.67 -7.23
C ALA A 58 2.11 -1.32 -6.59
N CYS A 59 2.87 -0.49 -7.27
CA CYS A 59 3.08 0.88 -6.86
C CYS A 59 3.30 1.70 -8.12
N ALA A 60 2.42 2.64 -8.38
CA ALA A 60 2.50 3.44 -9.58
C ALA A 60 2.09 4.87 -9.30
N GLU A 61 2.64 5.78 -10.07
CA GLU A 61 2.26 7.17 -9.98
C GLU A 61 0.81 7.35 -10.39
N SER A 62 0.07 8.07 -9.55
CA SER A 62 -1.31 8.39 -9.84
C SER A 62 -1.33 9.69 -10.64
N LYS A 63 -1.89 9.62 -11.84
CA LYS A 63 -2.01 10.80 -12.69
C LYS A 63 -3.33 11.50 -12.44
N ILE A 64 -3.41 12.13 -11.28
CA ILE A 64 -4.57 12.95 -10.98
C ILE A 64 -4.25 14.35 -11.46
N ASP A 65 -4.62 14.65 -12.70
CA ASP A 65 -4.36 15.95 -13.28
C ASP A 65 -5.39 16.98 -12.87
N GLU A 66 -6.59 16.54 -12.60
CA GLU A 66 -7.68 17.44 -12.24
C GLU A 66 -8.57 16.81 -11.19
N VAL A 67 -9.03 17.65 -10.30
CA VAL A 67 -10.05 17.26 -9.34
C VAL A 67 -11.37 17.87 -9.82
N TYR A 68 -12.31 17.01 -10.14
CA TYR A 68 -13.65 17.46 -10.52
C TYR A 68 -14.50 17.60 -9.27
N GLU A 69 -15.01 18.76 -9.08
CA GLU A 69 -15.90 19.04 -7.97
C GLU A 69 -17.34 19.01 -8.40
#